data_e6e45a88f550addef34b2fe4e51b31e1
#
_entry.id   e6e45a88f550addef34b2fe4e51b31e1
#
_cell.length_a   1.000
_cell.length_b   1.000
_cell.length_c   1.000
_cell.angle_alpha   90.00
_cell.angle_beta   90.00
_cell.angle_gamma   90.00
#
_symmetry.space_group_name_H-M   'P 1'
#
loop_
_entity.id
_entity.type
_entity.pdbx_description
1 polymer ?
#
loop_
_entity_poly.entity_id
_entity_poly.type
_entity_poly.pdbx_seq_one_letter_code
_entity_poly.pdbx_strand_id
1 'polypeptide(L)'
;AEDERNRNTIVRRPDEGGWGLDAVWADDLHHQLRVALAGDRDGYYADYDGSAEAIAETARRGWFYRGQRSPRTGRPRGTDSAGIPLDRFIVCLQNHDQVGNRAFGERLHHQIPVAAWRGASTFLLALPETPLLFMGQEWAATSPFLYFTDHHDELGRQVTEGRRREFARFAAFGDPGRIPDPQDPATFER
;
A
#
# COMPACT_ATOMS: atom_id res chain seq x y z
N ALA A 1 2.98 -5.10 -13.10
CA ALA A 1 2.52 -3.70 -13.17
C ALA A 1 2.02 -3.23 -11.81
N GLU A 2 2.06 -1.92 -11.60
CA GLU A 2 1.41 -1.23 -10.49
C GLU A 2 0.08 -0.63 -10.97
N ASP A 3 -1.02 -0.86 -10.24
CA ASP A 3 -2.34 -0.31 -10.58
C ASP A 3 -3.27 -0.27 -9.36
N GLU A 4 -3.51 0.90 -8.81
CA GLU A 4 -4.44 1.14 -7.70
C GLU A 4 -5.92 0.85 -8.03
N ARG A 5 -6.25 0.64 -9.31
CA ARG A 5 -7.63 0.54 -9.79
C ARG A 5 -8.16 -0.90 -9.85
N ASN A 6 -7.34 -1.90 -9.54
CA ASN A 6 -7.71 -3.32 -9.62
C ASN A 6 -8.27 -3.71 -11.00
N ARG A 7 -7.53 -3.41 -12.06
CA ARG A 7 -7.96 -3.72 -13.44
C ARG A 7 -7.44 -5.08 -13.90
N ASN A 8 -8.34 -6.01 -14.10
CA ASN A 8 -8.04 -7.34 -14.61
C ASN A 8 -7.43 -7.34 -16.02
N THR A 9 -7.69 -6.30 -16.83
CA THR A 9 -7.12 -6.13 -18.17
C THR A 9 -5.60 -6.13 -18.17
N ILE A 10 -4.95 -5.79 -17.06
CA ILE A 10 -3.49 -5.77 -16.95
C ILE A 10 -2.89 -7.17 -17.14
N VAL A 11 -3.48 -8.17 -16.48
CA VAL A 11 -2.96 -9.55 -16.46
C VAL A 11 -3.74 -10.52 -17.36
N ARG A 12 -4.90 -10.14 -17.88
CA ARG A 12 -5.61 -10.94 -18.87
C ARG A 12 -4.80 -11.07 -20.17
N ARG A 13 -4.98 -12.17 -20.83
CA ARG A 13 -4.30 -12.44 -22.11
C ARG A 13 -4.72 -11.45 -23.19
N PRO A 14 -3.83 -11.15 -24.17
CA PRO A 14 -4.18 -10.25 -25.28
C PRO A 14 -5.35 -10.76 -26.13
N ASP A 15 -5.47 -12.06 -26.33
CA ASP A 15 -6.60 -12.68 -27.04
C ASP A 15 -7.93 -12.60 -26.28
N GLU A 16 -7.89 -12.29 -24.98
CA GLU A 16 -9.05 -12.00 -24.11
C GLU A 16 -9.27 -10.49 -23.90
N GLY A 17 -8.58 -9.64 -24.67
CA GLY A 17 -8.66 -8.18 -24.57
C GLY A 17 -7.83 -7.57 -23.43
N GLY A 18 -6.88 -8.32 -22.87
CA GLY A 18 -5.96 -7.84 -21.86
C GLY A 18 -4.62 -7.34 -22.42
N TRP A 19 -3.74 -6.89 -21.51
CA TRP A 19 -2.39 -6.43 -21.84
C TRP A 19 -1.34 -7.55 -21.75
N GLY A 20 -1.67 -8.67 -21.11
CA GLY A 20 -0.82 -9.85 -21.00
C GLY A 20 0.40 -9.68 -20.12
N LEU A 21 0.37 -8.75 -19.14
CA LEU A 21 1.47 -8.64 -18.18
C LEU A 21 1.47 -9.83 -17.21
N ASP A 22 2.64 -10.21 -16.72
CA ASP A 22 2.80 -11.39 -15.87
C ASP A 22 2.08 -11.26 -14.53
N ALA A 23 2.16 -10.07 -13.90
CA ALA A 23 1.54 -9.82 -12.61
C ALA A 23 1.18 -8.35 -12.40
N VAL A 24 0.32 -8.10 -11.39
CA VAL A 24 -0.10 -6.76 -10.94
C VAL A 24 0.02 -6.66 -9.43
N TRP A 25 0.45 -5.52 -8.92
CA TRP A 25 0.41 -5.23 -7.49
C TRP A 25 -1.04 -5.06 -7.03
N ALA A 26 -1.37 -5.71 -5.90
CA ALA A 26 -2.71 -5.76 -5.33
C ALA A 26 -2.68 -5.26 -3.88
N ASP A 27 -2.87 -3.96 -3.70
CA ASP A 27 -2.71 -3.28 -2.41
C ASP A 27 -3.86 -3.52 -1.42
N ASP A 28 -4.99 -4.07 -1.88
CA ASP A 28 -6.16 -4.24 -1.03
C ASP A 28 -5.88 -5.12 0.21
N LEU A 29 -5.02 -6.14 0.08
CA LEU A 29 -4.62 -6.97 1.23
C LEU A 29 -3.83 -6.17 2.26
N HIS A 30 -2.88 -5.35 1.81
CA HIS A 30 -2.15 -4.41 2.66
C HIS A 30 -3.12 -3.49 3.41
N HIS A 31 -4.07 -2.88 2.69
CA HIS A 31 -5.03 -1.95 3.29
C HIS A 31 -5.90 -2.62 4.35
N GLN A 32 -6.44 -3.82 4.08
CA GLN A 32 -7.22 -4.58 5.05
C GLN A 32 -6.39 -4.92 6.30
N LEU A 33 -5.15 -5.39 6.12
CA LEU A 33 -4.27 -5.75 7.23
C LEU A 33 -3.83 -4.52 8.06
N ARG A 34 -3.58 -3.38 7.41
CA ARG A 34 -3.28 -2.12 8.12
C ARG A 34 -4.44 -1.69 9.01
N VAL A 35 -5.65 -1.72 8.46
CA VAL A 35 -6.88 -1.40 9.21
C VAL A 35 -7.06 -2.35 10.40
N ALA A 36 -6.88 -3.66 10.18
CA ALA A 36 -7.03 -4.68 11.21
C ALA A 36 -5.98 -4.57 12.33
N LEU A 37 -4.72 -4.34 11.97
CA LEU A 37 -3.59 -4.48 12.88
C LEU A 37 -3.17 -3.14 13.52
N ALA A 38 -3.15 -2.06 12.74
CA ALA A 38 -2.71 -0.73 13.19
C ALA A 38 -3.87 0.24 13.44
N GLY A 39 -5.10 -0.10 13.02
CA GLY A 39 -6.28 0.75 13.23
C GLY A 39 -6.34 1.97 12.32
N ASP A 40 -5.59 1.99 11.22
CA ASP A 40 -5.61 3.09 10.25
C ASP A 40 -7.01 3.26 9.66
N ARG A 41 -7.50 4.52 9.59
CA ARG A 41 -8.83 4.86 9.06
C ARG A 41 -8.81 6.09 8.17
N ASP A 42 -7.67 6.75 8.03
CA ASP A 42 -7.52 7.99 7.29
C ASP A 42 -7.34 7.75 5.79
N GLY A 43 -7.69 8.73 4.98
CA GLY A 43 -7.45 8.71 3.55
C GLY A 43 -8.11 7.52 2.86
N TYR A 44 -7.34 6.75 2.12
CA TYR A 44 -7.84 5.57 1.39
C TYR A 44 -8.13 4.35 2.29
N TYR A 45 -7.60 4.31 3.53
CA TYR A 45 -7.92 3.26 4.50
C TYR A 45 -9.40 3.29 4.93
N ALA A 46 -10.08 4.44 4.81
CA ALA A 46 -11.51 4.55 5.08
C ALA A 46 -12.40 3.67 4.15
N ASP A 47 -11.85 3.20 3.04
CA ASP A 47 -12.54 2.28 2.13
C ASP A 47 -12.53 0.82 2.62
N TYR A 48 -11.80 0.49 3.71
CA TYR A 48 -11.60 -0.88 4.19
C TYR A 48 -12.06 -1.04 5.63
N ASP A 49 -12.63 -2.20 5.96
CA ASP A 49 -13.11 -2.48 7.32
C ASP A 49 -12.13 -3.27 8.19
N GLY A 50 -11.21 -4.05 7.57
CA GLY A 50 -10.21 -4.87 8.23
C GLY A 50 -10.82 -6.09 8.94
N SER A 51 -12.04 -6.50 8.60
CA SER A 51 -12.63 -7.72 9.15
C SER A 51 -11.93 -8.99 8.66
N ALA A 52 -12.03 -10.06 9.43
CA ALA A 52 -11.49 -11.36 9.03
C ALA A 52 -12.12 -11.85 7.71
N GLU A 53 -13.41 -11.56 7.52
CA GLU A 53 -14.14 -11.88 6.30
C GLU A 53 -13.60 -11.12 5.10
N ALA A 54 -13.36 -9.81 5.23
CA ALA A 54 -12.82 -8.98 4.16
C ALA A 54 -11.37 -9.37 3.80
N ILE A 55 -10.54 -9.66 4.80
CA ILE A 55 -9.18 -10.18 4.60
C ILE A 55 -9.22 -11.51 3.85
N ALA A 56 -10.04 -12.46 4.30
CA ALA A 56 -10.16 -13.77 3.68
C ALA A 56 -10.73 -13.70 2.25
N GLU A 57 -11.66 -12.79 1.99
CA GLU A 57 -12.19 -12.57 0.64
C GLU A 57 -11.14 -11.96 -0.27
N THR A 58 -10.35 -11.00 0.23
CA THR A 58 -9.24 -10.41 -0.52
C THR A 58 -8.21 -11.46 -0.90
N ALA A 59 -7.77 -12.29 0.05
CA ALA A 59 -6.82 -13.37 -0.16
C ALA A 59 -7.33 -14.44 -1.14
N ARG A 60 -8.63 -14.75 -1.14
CA ARG A 60 -9.21 -15.72 -2.09
C ARG A 60 -9.36 -15.19 -3.51
N ARG A 61 -9.34 -13.88 -3.70
CA ARG A 61 -9.67 -13.22 -4.97
C ARG A 61 -8.55 -12.37 -5.55
N GLY A 62 -7.43 -12.22 -4.82
CA GLY A 62 -6.30 -11.36 -5.18
C GLY A 62 -6.50 -9.90 -4.83
N TRP A 63 -7.73 -9.37 -4.94
CA TRP A 63 -8.12 -8.05 -4.45
C TRP A 63 -9.56 -8.01 -3.94
N PHE A 64 -9.87 -7.01 -3.12
CA PHE A 64 -11.18 -6.84 -2.49
C PHE A 64 -12.20 -6.19 -3.42
N TYR A 65 -11.84 -5.03 -4.02
CA TYR A 65 -12.74 -4.29 -4.89
C TYR A 65 -12.81 -4.92 -6.29
N ARG A 66 -13.99 -5.42 -6.64
CA ARG A 66 -14.29 -6.11 -7.91
C ARG A 66 -15.56 -5.55 -8.57
N GLY A 67 -15.80 -4.24 -8.43
CA GLY A 67 -16.98 -3.52 -8.89
C GLY A 67 -17.85 -2.97 -7.76
N GLN A 68 -17.55 -3.29 -6.49
CA GLN A 68 -18.25 -2.71 -5.35
C GLN A 68 -18.02 -1.20 -5.29
N ARG A 69 -18.99 -0.47 -4.73
CA ARG A 69 -18.83 0.97 -4.51
C ARG A 69 -17.89 1.24 -3.34
N SER A 70 -16.89 2.10 -3.59
CA SER A 70 -16.05 2.64 -2.52
C SER A 70 -16.89 3.52 -1.60
N PRO A 71 -16.90 3.29 -0.28
CA PRO A 71 -17.59 4.16 0.68
C PRO A 71 -17.15 5.62 0.59
N ARG A 72 -15.85 5.85 0.37
CA ARG A 72 -15.23 7.18 0.31
C ARG A 72 -15.64 7.98 -0.93
N THR A 73 -15.72 7.33 -2.09
CA THR A 73 -15.97 8.02 -3.37
C THR A 73 -17.39 7.84 -3.90
N GLY A 74 -18.15 6.85 -3.39
CA GLY A 74 -19.45 6.45 -3.89
C GLY A 74 -19.42 5.86 -5.31
N ARG A 75 -18.21 5.61 -5.88
CA ARG A 75 -18.06 5.10 -7.26
C ARG A 75 -17.66 3.62 -7.24
N PRO A 76 -18.04 2.85 -8.29
CA PRO A 76 -17.52 1.51 -8.47
C PRO A 76 -15.99 1.52 -8.55
N ARG A 77 -15.34 0.53 -7.91
CA ARG A 77 -13.89 0.33 -7.93
C ARG A 77 -13.57 -1.12 -8.27
N GLY A 78 -12.52 -1.32 -9.05
CA GLY A 78 -12.04 -2.63 -9.42
C GLY A 78 -12.85 -3.32 -10.51
N THR A 79 -12.33 -4.44 -10.95
CA THR A 79 -12.94 -5.35 -11.92
C THR A 79 -12.91 -6.77 -11.38
N ASP A 80 -13.77 -7.65 -11.90
CA ASP A 80 -13.79 -9.04 -11.47
C ASP A 80 -12.44 -9.74 -11.74
N SER A 81 -11.94 -10.42 -10.74
CA SER A 81 -10.69 -11.20 -10.75
C SER A 81 -10.90 -12.69 -11.06
N ALA A 82 -12.14 -13.10 -11.33
CA ALA A 82 -12.44 -14.50 -11.61
C ALA A 82 -11.62 -15.02 -12.81
N GLY A 83 -11.06 -16.23 -12.64
CA GLY A 83 -10.24 -16.87 -13.66
C GLY A 83 -8.79 -16.40 -13.75
N ILE A 84 -8.38 -15.41 -12.98
CA ILE A 84 -6.97 -14.98 -12.88
C ILE A 84 -6.28 -15.88 -11.84
N PRO A 85 -5.17 -16.55 -12.18
CA PRO A 85 -4.36 -17.29 -11.20
C PRO A 85 -3.85 -16.39 -10.09
N LEU A 86 -3.89 -16.87 -8.84
CA LEU A 86 -3.56 -16.06 -7.67
C LEU A 86 -2.08 -15.62 -7.64
N ASP A 87 -1.17 -16.39 -8.21
CA ASP A 87 0.26 -16.04 -8.34
C ASP A 87 0.51 -14.81 -9.23
N ARG A 88 -0.49 -14.34 -9.98
CA ARG A 88 -0.43 -13.11 -10.76
C ARG A 88 -0.74 -11.84 -9.94
N PHE A 89 -1.14 -11.99 -8.69
CA PHE A 89 -1.29 -10.87 -7.77
C PHE A 89 -0.05 -10.78 -6.89
N ILE A 90 0.61 -9.63 -6.90
CA ILE A 90 1.73 -9.35 -6.00
C ILE A 90 1.15 -8.63 -4.79
N VAL A 91 1.30 -9.24 -3.61
CA VAL A 91 0.74 -8.74 -2.36
C VAL A 91 1.85 -8.46 -1.33
N CYS A 92 1.62 -7.50 -0.45
CA CYS A 92 2.60 -7.10 0.56
C CYS A 92 1.95 -6.76 1.91
N LEU A 93 2.74 -6.71 2.97
CA LEU A 93 2.36 -6.04 4.22
C LEU A 93 2.69 -4.56 4.16
N GLN A 94 3.72 -4.19 3.42
CA GLN A 94 4.19 -2.84 3.18
C GLN A 94 5.11 -2.84 1.97
N ASN A 95 5.24 -1.70 1.31
CA ASN A 95 6.20 -1.45 0.25
C ASN A 95 6.77 -0.02 0.39
N HIS A 96 7.61 0.42 -0.54
CA HIS A 96 8.21 1.76 -0.51
C HIS A 96 7.16 2.88 -0.51
N ASP A 97 6.07 2.73 -1.27
CA ASP A 97 4.98 3.70 -1.32
C ASP A 97 4.22 3.76 -0.01
N GLN A 98 3.83 2.60 0.50
CA GLN A 98 3.03 2.51 1.72
C GLN A 98 3.79 3.02 2.95
N VAL A 99 5.11 2.84 3.00
CA VAL A 99 5.96 3.37 4.07
C VAL A 99 6.39 4.81 3.77
N GLY A 100 6.90 5.09 2.56
CA GLY A 100 7.39 6.41 2.17
C GLY A 100 6.31 7.50 2.15
N ASN A 101 5.05 7.12 1.90
CA ASN A 101 3.92 8.04 1.93
C ASN A 101 3.46 8.40 3.35
N ARG A 102 3.96 7.74 4.39
CA ARG A 102 3.70 8.14 5.79
C ARG A 102 4.51 9.38 6.16
N ALA A 103 3.96 10.20 7.05
CA ALA A 103 4.59 11.48 7.41
C ALA A 103 6.01 11.32 7.97
N PHE A 104 6.26 10.23 8.71
CA PHE A 104 7.53 9.95 9.37
C PHE A 104 8.16 8.63 8.91
N GLY A 105 7.69 8.07 7.79
CA GLY A 105 8.25 6.84 7.21
C GLY A 105 8.18 5.62 8.15
N GLU A 106 7.25 5.61 9.08
CA GLU A 106 7.11 4.54 10.05
C GLU A 106 6.58 3.25 9.40
N ARG A 107 7.25 2.15 9.70
CA ARG A 107 6.92 0.82 9.20
C ARG A 107 5.76 0.21 9.99
N LEU A 108 5.04 -0.75 9.42
CA LEU A 108 3.91 -1.41 10.10
C LEU A 108 4.34 -2.00 11.45
N HIS A 109 5.49 -2.68 11.51
CA HIS A 109 5.97 -3.29 12.75
C HIS A 109 6.43 -2.29 13.83
N HIS A 110 6.55 -1.00 13.52
CA HIS A 110 6.76 0.03 14.55
C HIS A 110 5.48 0.36 15.33
N GLN A 111 4.32 -0.01 14.80
CA GLN A 111 3.01 0.40 15.30
C GLN A 111 2.20 -0.75 15.89
N ILE A 112 2.64 -2.00 15.69
CA ILE A 112 1.91 -3.19 16.12
C ILE A 112 2.80 -4.10 16.99
N PRO A 113 2.19 -4.95 17.86
CA PRO A 113 2.96 -5.91 18.63
C PRO A 113 3.75 -6.89 17.75
N VAL A 114 4.95 -7.29 18.20
CA VAL A 114 5.82 -8.24 17.48
C VAL A 114 5.10 -9.55 17.15
N ALA A 115 4.24 -10.05 18.04
CA ALA A 115 3.46 -11.25 17.77
C ALA A 115 2.51 -11.08 16.58
N ALA A 116 1.83 -9.93 16.49
CA ALA A 116 0.95 -9.59 15.37
C ALA A 116 1.74 -9.44 14.06
N TRP A 117 2.93 -8.80 14.11
CA TRP A 117 3.82 -8.69 12.98
C TRP A 117 4.28 -10.05 12.44
N ARG A 118 4.69 -10.96 13.34
CA ARG A 118 5.09 -12.33 12.97
C ARG A 118 3.91 -13.10 12.37
N GLY A 119 2.72 -12.99 12.97
CA GLY A 119 1.51 -13.61 12.45
C GLY A 119 1.16 -13.12 11.05
N ALA A 120 1.18 -11.81 10.82
CA ALA A 120 0.91 -11.21 9.52
C ALA A 120 1.97 -11.62 8.47
N SER A 121 3.26 -11.66 8.84
CA SER A 121 4.33 -12.10 7.95
C SER A 121 4.18 -13.58 7.58
N THR A 122 3.84 -14.44 8.55
CA THR A 122 3.54 -15.85 8.28
C THR A 122 2.34 -16.01 7.37
N PHE A 123 1.27 -15.23 7.60
CA PHE A 123 0.09 -15.22 6.75
C PHE A 123 0.45 -14.84 5.32
N LEU A 124 1.17 -13.72 5.10
CA LEU A 124 1.61 -13.28 3.77
C LEU A 124 2.38 -14.38 3.02
N LEU A 125 3.33 -15.04 3.70
CA LEU A 125 4.19 -16.05 3.08
C LEU A 125 3.48 -17.40 2.85
N ALA A 126 2.32 -17.63 3.48
CA ALA A 126 1.50 -18.82 3.30
C ALA A 126 0.44 -18.67 2.21
N LEU A 127 0.26 -17.47 1.66
CA LEU A 127 -0.70 -17.20 0.59
C LEU A 127 -0.21 -17.74 -0.76
N PRO A 128 -1.11 -18.11 -1.66
CA PRO A 128 -0.77 -18.53 -3.03
C PRO A 128 -0.37 -17.36 -3.95
N GLU A 129 -0.62 -16.12 -3.55
CA GLU A 129 -0.18 -14.92 -4.26
C GLU A 129 1.34 -14.75 -4.17
N THR A 130 1.91 -13.98 -5.08
CA THR A 130 3.34 -13.67 -5.06
C THR A 130 3.64 -12.64 -3.96
N PRO A 131 4.38 -12.99 -2.90
CA PRO A 131 4.69 -12.06 -1.82
C PRO A 131 5.77 -11.07 -2.22
N LEU A 132 5.55 -9.79 -1.91
CA LEU A 132 6.58 -8.75 -1.97
C LEU A 132 7.03 -8.42 -0.56
N LEU A 133 8.31 -8.58 -0.30
CA LEU A 133 8.96 -8.20 0.96
C LEU A 133 9.71 -6.88 0.76
N PHE A 134 9.31 -5.87 1.53
CA PHE A 134 10.02 -4.59 1.50
C PHE A 134 11.29 -4.67 2.33
N MET A 135 12.39 -4.12 1.82
CA MET A 135 13.71 -4.13 2.47
C MET A 135 13.62 -3.80 3.96
N GLY A 136 14.26 -4.61 4.80
CA GLY A 136 14.23 -4.49 6.25
C GLY A 136 13.02 -5.14 6.93
N GLN A 137 12.04 -5.64 6.16
CA GLN A 137 10.91 -6.39 6.70
C GLN A 137 11.35 -7.70 7.34
N GLU A 138 12.35 -8.35 6.78
CA GLU A 138 12.86 -9.67 7.14
C GLU A 138 13.42 -9.74 8.56
N TRP A 139 13.98 -8.62 9.05
CA TRP A 139 14.52 -8.51 10.42
C TRP A 139 13.83 -7.44 11.25
N ALA A 140 12.69 -6.89 10.79
CA ALA A 140 11.97 -5.83 11.46
C ALA A 140 12.86 -4.60 11.74
N ALA A 141 13.42 -4.01 10.67
CA ALA A 141 14.31 -2.85 10.73
C ALA A 141 13.75 -1.73 11.60
N THR A 142 14.56 -1.19 12.50
CA THR A 142 14.16 -0.10 13.41
C THR A 142 14.19 1.27 12.75
N SER A 143 14.94 1.43 11.65
CA SER A 143 14.99 2.68 10.90
C SER A 143 13.69 2.92 10.15
N PRO A 144 13.17 4.15 10.12
CA PRO A 144 12.08 4.53 9.23
C PRO A 144 12.55 4.47 7.77
N PHE A 145 11.61 4.60 6.85
CA PHE A 145 11.92 4.83 5.44
C PHE A 145 11.21 6.11 5.01
N LEU A 146 11.92 7.21 5.10
CA LEU A 146 11.40 8.52 4.77
C LEU A 146 11.33 8.72 3.25
N TYR A 147 10.33 9.45 2.80
CA TYR A 147 10.30 9.93 1.42
C TYR A 147 11.37 10.98 1.22
N PHE A 148 12.24 10.79 0.24
CA PHE A 148 13.34 11.70 -0.10
C PHE A 148 13.44 11.91 -1.61
N THR A 149 13.94 13.06 -2.00
CA THR A 149 14.18 13.42 -3.40
C THR A 149 15.45 14.29 -3.52
N ASP A 150 16.03 14.26 -4.71
CA ASP A 150 17.18 15.10 -5.07
C ASP A 150 16.87 15.80 -6.40
N HIS A 151 16.02 16.82 -6.34
CA HIS A 151 15.64 17.62 -7.48
C HIS A 151 16.29 19.01 -7.40
N HIS A 152 16.41 19.69 -8.54
CA HIS A 152 16.80 21.11 -8.56
C HIS A 152 15.74 21.98 -7.84
N ASP A 153 16.14 23.16 -7.37
CA ASP A 153 15.45 24.03 -6.41
C ASP A 153 13.93 24.18 -6.63
N GLU A 154 13.50 24.56 -7.83
CA GLU A 154 12.08 24.80 -8.12
C GLU A 154 11.26 23.50 -8.10
N LEU A 155 11.75 22.44 -8.73
CA LEU A 155 11.06 21.16 -8.75
C LEU A 155 11.03 20.55 -7.34
N GLY A 156 12.12 20.61 -6.60
CA GLY A 156 12.20 20.15 -5.22
C GLY A 156 11.15 20.82 -4.32
N ARG A 157 11.03 22.15 -4.42
CA ARG A 157 10.01 22.90 -3.70
C ARG A 157 8.59 22.46 -4.08
N GLN A 158 8.31 22.30 -5.38
CA GLN A 158 7.01 21.84 -5.88
C GLN A 158 6.67 20.42 -5.39
N VAL A 159 7.65 19.52 -5.35
CA VAL A 159 7.48 18.16 -4.83
C VAL A 159 7.14 18.19 -3.35
N THR A 160 7.89 18.94 -2.53
CA THR A 160 7.63 19.09 -1.09
C THR A 160 6.23 19.64 -0.83
N GLU A 161 5.84 20.71 -1.50
CA GLU A 161 4.51 21.30 -1.37
C GLU A 161 3.40 20.39 -1.90
N GLY A 162 3.64 19.72 -3.04
CA GLY A 162 2.72 18.77 -3.65
C GLY A 162 2.40 17.62 -2.70
N ARG A 163 3.43 17.01 -2.11
CA ARG A 163 3.29 15.94 -1.12
C ARG A 163 2.47 16.38 0.09
N ARG A 164 2.75 17.56 0.66
CA ARG A 164 1.98 18.10 1.80
C ARG A 164 0.50 18.28 1.46
N ARG A 165 0.18 18.76 0.26
CA ARG A 165 -1.21 18.92 -0.19
C ARG A 165 -1.91 17.58 -0.43
N GLU A 166 -1.24 16.64 -1.07
CA GLU A 166 -1.80 15.33 -1.41
C GLU A 166 -2.18 14.55 -0.16
N PHE A 167 -1.30 14.55 0.83
CA PHE A 167 -1.48 13.80 2.07
C PHE A 167 -2.13 14.59 3.21
N ALA A 168 -2.58 15.83 2.99
CA ALA A 168 -3.23 16.66 4.01
C ALA A 168 -4.47 16.00 4.65
N ARG A 169 -5.07 15.00 4.00
CA ARG A 169 -6.20 14.22 4.53
C ARG A 169 -5.81 13.17 5.59
N PHE A 170 -4.52 12.93 5.80
CA PHE A 170 -4.03 12.07 6.87
C PHE A 170 -3.69 12.91 8.09
N ALA A 171 -4.16 12.49 9.27
CA ALA A 171 -3.97 13.24 10.52
C ALA A 171 -2.51 13.55 10.83
N ALA A 172 -1.58 12.63 10.48
CA ALA A 172 -0.14 12.83 10.66
C ALA A 172 0.44 14.00 9.86
N PHE A 173 -0.23 14.47 8.80
CA PHE A 173 0.16 15.63 7.99
C PHE A 173 -0.43 16.94 8.49
N GLY A 174 -1.17 16.93 9.59
CA GLY A 174 -1.80 18.13 10.18
C GLY A 174 -0.82 19.16 10.73
N ASP A 175 0.43 18.78 11.00
CA ASP A 175 1.52 19.68 11.41
C ASP A 175 2.69 19.59 10.41
N PRO A 176 2.67 20.38 9.33
CA PRO A 176 3.69 20.33 8.28
C PRO A 176 5.10 20.66 8.75
N GLY A 177 5.23 21.42 9.88
CA GLY A 177 6.53 21.81 10.42
C GLY A 177 7.30 20.64 11.05
N ARG A 178 6.64 19.55 11.35
CA ARG A 178 7.26 18.34 11.93
C ARG A 178 7.65 17.29 10.90
N ILE A 179 7.12 17.39 9.69
CA ILE A 179 7.37 16.41 8.62
C ILE A 179 8.74 16.70 8.01
N PRO A 180 9.64 15.71 7.94
CA PRO A 180 10.94 15.90 7.29
C PRO A 180 10.79 16.43 5.86
N ASP A 181 11.64 17.38 5.49
CA ASP A 181 11.68 17.87 4.11
C ASP A 181 12.34 16.81 3.22
N PRO A 182 11.67 16.33 2.17
CA PRO A 182 12.24 15.33 1.29
C PRO A 182 13.49 15.78 0.52
N GLN A 183 13.73 17.09 0.42
CA GLN A 183 14.90 17.67 -0.24
C GLN A 183 16.07 17.90 0.71
N ASP A 184 15.88 17.76 2.03
CA ASP A 184 16.96 17.89 3.00
C ASP A 184 17.82 16.61 2.99
N PRO A 185 19.15 16.69 2.72
CA PRO A 185 20.06 15.55 2.78
C PRO A 185 19.96 14.77 4.10
N ALA A 186 19.72 15.46 5.23
CA ALA A 186 19.53 14.82 6.52
C ALA A 186 18.28 13.89 6.56
N THR A 187 17.32 14.05 5.66
CA THR A 187 16.18 13.14 5.54
C THR A 187 16.60 11.79 4.94
N PHE A 188 17.53 11.78 4.02
CA PHE A 188 18.07 10.56 3.42
C PHE A 188 19.00 9.79 4.39
N GLU A 189 19.70 10.49 5.27
CA GLU A 189 20.69 9.92 6.20
C GLU A 189 20.05 9.26 7.45
N ARG A 190 18.73 9.39 7.67
CA ARG A 190 17.99 8.83 8.82
C ARG A 190 17.54 7.42 8.59
#